data_0c3a3fb9d53b0caa39c0ada66348e2fd
#
_entry.id   0c3a3fb9d53b0caa39c0ada66348e2fd
#
_cell.length_a   1.000
_cell.length_b   1.000
_cell.length_c   1.000
_cell.angle_alpha   90.00
_cell.angle_beta   90.00
_cell.angle_gamma   90.00
#
_symmetry.space_group_name_H-M   'P 1'
#
loop_
_entity.id
_entity.type
_entity.pdbx_description
1 polymer ?
#
loop_
_entity_poly.entity_id
_entity_poly.type
_entity_poly.pdbx_seq_one_letter_code
_entity_poly.pdbx_strand_id
1 'polypeptide(L)'
;MRRLLAAVLTLLPCAVHAETVTFGLDWKAEAEYGGYYQAVATGIYAKHGLDVTVKQGGPQVNHTQLLLAGRLDYNISSNSFLALNFVKENIPFRTVASMFQKDPSVLIAHAGQGNDTFAALKGKPIMISSDTRVGWWNFLKARFGYTDAQIRPYTFNLAPFLSDKTAIQQGFLGSEPFSIKETAHEEPVVMLVADAGFTGYASLIATSDKRIRENPDQVKRFIEASIEGWYSYLNGDPAPGNALIKKENPEMTDALMAYGRESLKKHGILDSGDAAKDGIGAMAAARWAAFYASVRDQGIYPAGLDATKAYTLQFVNQKAGMGK
;
A
#
# COMPACT_ATOMS: atom_id res chain seq x y z
N MET A 1 -13.71 -72.86 14.29
CA MET A 1 -12.66 -71.98 13.79
C MET A 1 -13.32 -70.69 13.24
N ARG A 2 -13.37 -69.62 14.03
CA ARG A 2 -13.91 -68.28 13.62
C ARG A 2 -12.77 -67.45 13.07
N ARG A 3 -12.83 -67.11 11.78
CA ARG A 3 -11.90 -66.21 11.14
C ARG A 3 -12.35 -64.76 11.45
N LEU A 4 -11.56 -64.01 12.24
CA LEU A 4 -11.68 -62.57 12.39
C LEU A 4 -11.13 -61.89 11.11
N LEU A 5 -11.98 -61.25 10.35
CA LEU A 5 -11.56 -60.31 9.32
C LEU A 5 -11.21 -58.96 10.02
N ALA A 6 -9.95 -58.59 10.02
CA ALA A 6 -9.51 -57.25 10.40
C ALA A 6 -9.73 -56.32 9.21
N ALA A 7 -10.67 -55.38 9.33
CA ALA A 7 -10.86 -54.31 8.36
C ALA A 7 -9.77 -53.26 8.60
N VAL A 8 -8.84 -53.13 7.66
CA VAL A 8 -7.83 -52.03 7.62
C VAL A 8 -8.54 -50.80 7.06
N LEU A 9 -8.84 -49.85 7.94
CA LEU A 9 -9.34 -48.54 7.56
C LEU A 9 -8.15 -47.72 7.01
N THR A 10 -8.00 -47.65 5.70
CA THR A 10 -7.05 -46.73 5.03
C THR A 10 -7.60 -45.31 5.12
N LEU A 11 -7.03 -44.49 6.02
CA LEU A 11 -7.19 -43.04 6.03
C LEU A 11 -6.54 -42.48 4.79
N LEU A 12 -7.34 -42.16 3.76
CA LEU A 12 -6.89 -41.36 2.61
C LEU A 12 -6.57 -39.95 3.15
N PRO A 13 -5.36 -39.44 2.91
CA PRO A 13 -5.07 -38.05 3.21
C PRO A 13 -5.98 -37.16 2.34
N CYS A 14 -6.85 -36.40 3.00
CA CYS A 14 -7.63 -35.36 2.35
C CYS A 14 -6.62 -34.31 1.86
N ALA A 15 -6.34 -34.28 0.57
CA ALA A 15 -5.52 -33.20 -0.03
C ALA A 15 -6.30 -31.90 0.19
N VAL A 16 -5.89 -31.12 1.19
CA VAL A 16 -6.40 -29.76 1.38
C VAL A 16 -5.96 -28.97 0.16
N HIS A 17 -6.91 -28.74 -0.75
CA HIS A 17 -6.66 -27.92 -1.94
C HIS A 17 -6.49 -26.47 -1.48
N ALA A 18 -5.37 -25.83 -1.87
CA ALA A 18 -5.14 -24.42 -1.53
C ALA A 18 -6.23 -23.54 -2.18
N GLU A 19 -6.79 -22.63 -1.39
CA GLU A 19 -7.80 -21.70 -1.89
C GLU A 19 -7.14 -20.64 -2.77
N THR A 20 -7.63 -20.50 -4.02
CA THR A 20 -7.11 -19.50 -4.95
C THR A 20 -7.55 -18.10 -4.52
N VAL A 21 -6.61 -17.16 -4.55
CA VAL A 21 -6.80 -15.74 -4.23
C VAL A 21 -6.14 -14.88 -5.30
N THR A 22 -6.89 -13.92 -5.84
CA THR A 22 -6.39 -12.88 -6.74
C THR A 22 -6.22 -11.56 -5.99
N PHE A 23 -5.00 -11.04 -5.96
CA PHE A 23 -4.66 -9.83 -5.22
C PHE A 23 -4.08 -8.77 -6.15
N GLY A 24 -4.74 -7.61 -6.23
CA GLY A 24 -4.34 -6.48 -7.08
C GLY A 24 -3.50 -5.45 -6.31
N LEU A 25 -2.42 -5.01 -6.94
CA LEU A 25 -1.60 -3.90 -6.46
C LEU A 25 -2.05 -2.61 -7.15
N ASP A 26 -2.00 -1.48 -6.47
CA ASP A 26 -2.35 -0.19 -7.04
C ASP A 26 -1.28 0.37 -7.99
N TRP A 27 -0.08 -0.23 -8.01
CA TRP A 27 1.03 0.18 -8.85
C TRP A 27 1.81 -1.00 -9.44
N LYS A 28 2.86 -0.69 -10.24
CA LYS A 28 3.81 -1.68 -10.76
C LYS A 28 4.51 -2.43 -9.62
N ALA A 29 5.05 -3.60 -9.94
CA ALA A 29 5.84 -4.39 -9.00
C ALA A 29 7.14 -3.65 -8.62
N GLU A 30 7.27 -3.31 -7.34
CA GLU A 30 8.37 -2.54 -6.74
C GLU A 30 8.65 -3.02 -5.31
N ALA A 31 9.70 -2.49 -4.65
CA ALA A 31 10.06 -2.84 -3.28
C ALA A 31 8.92 -2.58 -2.26
N GLU A 32 8.07 -1.60 -2.55
CA GLU A 32 6.90 -1.21 -1.77
C GLU A 32 5.79 -2.28 -1.73
N TYR A 33 5.92 -3.35 -2.51
CA TYR A 33 5.08 -4.54 -2.47
C TYR A 33 5.87 -5.80 -2.10
N GLY A 34 7.12 -5.62 -1.69
CA GLY A 34 8.07 -6.70 -1.45
C GLY A 34 7.58 -7.80 -0.53
N GLY A 35 6.84 -7.45 0.53
CA GLY A 35 6.29 -8.43 1.46
C GLY A 35 5.31 -9.41 0.81
N TYR A 36 4.50 -8.97 -0.13
CA TYR A 36 3.55 -9.85 -0.83
C TYR A 36 4.27 -10.80 -1.80
N TYR A 37 5.21 -10.27 -2.57
CA TYR A 37 6.04 -11.10 -3.45
C TYR A 37 6.91 -12.08 -2.67
N GLN A 38 7.41 -11.66 -1.51
CA GLN A 38 8.15 -12.54 -0.60
C GLN A 38 7.26 -13.68 -0.09
N ALA A 39 6.02 -13.38 0.30
CA ALA A 39 5.08 -14.39 0.77
C ALA A 39 4.73 -15.43 -0.31
N VAL A 40 4.63 -15.00 -1.58
CA VAL A 40 4.48 -15.92 -2.72
C VAL A 40 5.75 -16.75 -2.91
N ALA A 41 6.91 -16.10 -3.04
CA ALA A 41 8.19 -16.73 -3.40
C ALA A 41 8.67 -17.75 -2.36
N THR A 42 8.42 -17.49 -1.07
CA THR A 42 8.86 -18.35 0.04
C THR A 42 7.79 -19.36 0.48
N GLY A 43 6.64 -19.38 -0.20
CA GLY A 43 5.54 -20.29 0.10
C GLY A 43 4.82 -19.98 1.41
N ILE A 44 4.93 -18.76 1.94
CA ILE A 44 4.20 -18.34 3.16
C ILE A 44 2.70 -18.44 2.91
N TYR A 45 2.17 -17.93 1.79
CA TYR A 45 0.75 -18.08 1.46
C TYR A 45 0.32 -19.54 1.38
N ALA A 46 1.14 -20.39 0.76
CA ALA A 46 0.85 -21.82 0.66
C ALA A 46 0.78 -22.52 2.04
N LYS A 47 1.63 -22.14 3.01
CA LYS A 47 1.56 -22.62 4.39
C LYS A 47 0.25 -22.22 5.09
N HIS A 48 -0.35 -21.12 4.69
CA HIS A 48 -1.66 -20.67 5.14
C HIS A 48 -2.82 -21.26 4.30
N GLY A 49 -2.55 -22.25 3.43
CA GLY A 49 -3.56 -22.90 2.59
C GLY A 49 -4.10 -22.02 1.47
N LEU A 50 -3.31 -21.03 1.00
CA LEU A 50 -3.70 -20.09 -0.03
C LEU A 50 -2.78 -20.20 -1.26
N ASP A 51 -3.38 -20.16 -2.46
CA ASP A 51 -2.70 -20.02 -3.74
C ASP A 51 -2.93 -18.59 -4.24
N VAL A 52 -1.99 -17.69 -3.94
CA VAL A 52 -2.13 -16.25 -4.18
C VAL A 52 -1.46 -15.85 -5.48
N THR A 53 -2.24 -15.30 -6.40
CA THR A 53 -1.75 -14.62 -7.60
C THR A 53 -1.75 -13.11 -7.36
N VAL A 54 -0.58 -12.49 -7.31
CA VAL A 54 -0.41 -11.04 -7.28
C VAL A 54 -0.56 -10.49 -8.69
N LYS A 55 -1.34 -9.43 -8.85
CA LYS A 55 -1.55 -8.70 -10.11
C LYS A 55 -1.02 -7.28 -9.95
N GLN A 56 0.09 -6.96 -10.61
CA GLN A 56 0.59 -5.60 -10.58
C GLN A 56 -0.38 -4.62 -11.25
N GLY A 57 -0.39 -3.39 -10.76
CA GLY A 57 -1.13 -2.27 -11.32
C GLY A 57 -0.32 -1.47 -12.33
N GLY A 58 -0.60 -0.20 -12.36
CA GLY A 58 0.08 0.78 -13.21
C GLY A 58 -0.83 1.91 -13.65
N PRO A 59 -0.29 2.89 -14.40
CA PRO A 59 -1.00 4.13 -14.74
C PRO A 59 -2.35 3.95 -15.45
N GLN A 60 -2.55 2.82 -16.13
CA GLN A 60 -3.73 2.52 -16.93
C GLN A 60 -4.65 1.46 -16.30
N VAL A 61 -4.33 0.99 -15.08
CA VAL A 61 -5.08 -0.09 -14.42
C VAL A 61 -5.93 0.47 -13.29
N ASN A 62 -7.25 0.30 -13.38
CA ASN A 62 -8.17 0.66 -12.30
C ASN A 62 -8.53 -0.60 -11.49
N HIS A 63 -7.72 -0.92 -10.48
CA HIS A 63 -7.94 -2.08 -9.64
C HIS A 63 -9.22 -2.01 -8.81
N THR A 64 -9.67 -0.81 -8.43
CA THR A 64 -10.97 -0.64 -7.76
C THR A 64 -12.12 -1.15 -8.64
N GLN A 65 -12.11 -0.83 -9.95
CA GLN A 65 -13.11 -1.37 -10.87
C GLN A 65 -12.99 -2.88 -11.03
N LEU A 66 -11.78 -3.44 -11.06
CA LEU A 66 -11.56 -4.89 -11.12
C LEU A 66 -12.07 -5.60 -9.86
N LEU A 67 -11.87 -4.99 -8.69
CA LEU A 67 -12.42 -5.49 -7.42
C LEU A 67 -13.95 -5.43 -7.42
N LEU A 68 -14.55 -4.32 -7.87
CA LEU A 68 -16.00 -4.17 -8.03
C LEU A 68 -16.60 -5.20 -8.99
N ALA A 69 -15.87 -5.50 -10.07
CA ALA A 69 -16.29 -6.50 -11.05
C ALA A 69 -16.06 -7.96 -10.59
N GLY A 70 -15.55 -8.18 -9.37
CA GLY A 70 -15.22 -9.51 -8.83
C GLY A 70 -14.07 -10.21 -9.56
N ARG A 71 -13.22 -9.44 -10.25
CA ARG A 71 -12.00 -9.94 -10.91
C ARG A 71 -10.81 -10.04 -9.97
N LEU A 72 -10.89 -9.37 -8.84
CA LEU A 72 -9.95 -9.44 -7.73
C LEU A 72 -10.70 -9.81 -6.45
N ASP A 73 -10.02 -10.54 -5.57
CA ASP A 73 -10.52 -10.87 -4.24
C ASP A 73 -10.14 -9.80 -3.22
N TYR A 74 -8.95 -9.26 -3.37
CA TYR A 74 -8.40 -8.15 -2.59
C TYR A 74 -7.70 -7.18 -3.52
N ASN A 75 -7.59 -5.91 -3.09
CA ASN A 75 -6.68 -4.97 -3.73
C ASN A 75 -6.01 -4.06 -2.70
N ILE A 76 -4.91 -3.43 -3.11
CA ILE A 76 -4.33 -2.31 -2.38
C ILE A 76 -5.10 -1.05 -2.74
N SER A 77 -5.58 -0.35 -1.71
CA SER A 77 -5.99 1.06 -1.79
C SER A 77 -4.83 1.91 -1.29
N SER A 78 -4.37 2.87 -2.09
CA SER A 78 -3.14 3.61 -1.84
C SER A 78 -3.13 4.28 -0.46
N ASN A 79 -4.27 4.85 -0.03
CA ASN A 79 -4.37 5.52 1.26
C ASN A 79 -5.81 5.64 1.79
N SER A 80 -5.95 6.22 2.98
CA SER A 80 -7.23 6.36 3.70
C SER A 80 -8.30 7.18 2.97
N PHE A 81 -7.94 8.04 2.00
CA PHE A 81 -8.93 8.73 1.18
C PHE A 81 -9.76 7.76 0.35
N LEU A 82 -9.13 6.74 -0.25
CA LEU A 82 -9.85 5.75 -1.06
C LEU A 82 -10.84 4.95 -0.22
N ALA A 83 -10.46 4.60 1.01
CA ALA A 83 -11.37 3.93 1.95
C ALA A 83 -12.59 4.81 2.31
N LEU A 84 -12.39 6.11 2.53
CA LEU A 84 -13.49 7.04 2.75
C LEU A 84 -14.34 7.28 1.50
N ASN A 85 -13.74 7.22 0.30
CA ASN A 85 -14.48 7.29 -0.96
C ASN A 85 -15.43 6.09 -1.13
N PHE A 86 -15.03 4.89 -0.72
CA PHE A 86 -15.95 3.74 -0.72
C PHE A 86 -17.20 4.02 0.10
N VAL A 87 -17.04 4.62 1.29
CA VAL A 87 -18.18 4.99 2.13
C VAL A 87 -19.03 6.08 1.49
N LYS A 88 -18.40 7.13 0.97
CA LYS A 88 -19.06 8.27 0.32
C LYS A 88 -19.91 7.85 -0.88
N GLU A 89 -19.41 6.88 -1.64
CA GLU A 89 -20.03 6.37 -2.85
C GLU A 89 -20.91 5.13 -2.62
N ASN A 90 -21.08 4.73 -1.33
CA ASN A 90 -21.83 3.54 -0.92
C ASN A 90 -21.33 2.24 -1.59
N ILE A 91 -20.04 2.15 -1.81
CA ILE A 91 -19.38 0.95 -2.33
C ILE A 91 -19.17 -0.01 -1.15
N PRO A 92 -19.62 -1.28 -1.21
CA PRO A 92 -19.61 -2.22 -0.09
C PRO A 92 -18.23 -2.88 0.07
N PHE A 93 -17.19 -2.08 0.25
CA PHE A 93 -15.81 -2.49 0.50
C PHE A 93 -15.27 -1.87 1.77
N ARG A 94 -14.38 -2.60 2.43
CA ARG A 94 -13.66 -2.14 3.63
C ARG A 94 -12.19 -2.44 3.57
N THR A 95 -11.44 -1.59 4.25
CA THR A 95 -10.08 -1.87 4.64
C THR A 95 -10.05 -2.93 5.74
N VAL A 96 -9.26 -3.96 5.55
CA VAL A 96 -9.10 -5.09 6.48
C VAL A 96 -7.72 -5.13 7.14
N ALA A 97 -6.74 -4.40 6.60
CA ALA A 97 -5.41 -4.17 7.20
C ALA A 97 -4.75 -2.93 6.61
N SER A 98 -3.85 -2.28 7.35
CA SER A 98 -2.99 -1.20 6.86
C SER A 98 -1.52 -1.61 6.95
N MET A 99 -0.87 -1.85 5.82
CA MET A 99 0.54 -2.23 5.85
C MET A 99 1.43 -1.02 6.16
N PHE A 100 1.11 0.15 5.63
CA PHE A 100 1.91 1.35 5.87
C PHE A 100 1.26 2.25 6.91
N GLN A 101 2.03 2.54 7.96
CA GLN A 101 1.66 3.45 9.02
C GLN A 101 1.88 4.93 8.64
N LYS A 102 2.75 5.18 7.68
CA LYS A 102 2.96 6.49 7.07
C LYS A 102 2.80 6.36 5.56
N ASP A 103 2.14 7.34 4.96
CA ASP A 103 2.07 7.43 3.50
C ASP A 103 3.45 7.86 2.97
N PRO A 104 4.11 7.04 2.15
CA PRO A 104 5.44 7.33 1.61
C PRO A 104 5.42 8.26 0.40
N SER A 105 4.28 8.86 0.07
CA SER A 105 4.17 9.87 -0.99
C SER A 105 5.00 11.11 -0.66
N VAL A 106 5.71 11.61 -1.66
CA VAL A 106 6.57 12.79 -1.56
C VAL A 106 6.27 13.82 -2.64
N LEU A 107 6.60 15.10 -2.36
CA LEU A 107 6.91 16.06 -3.39
C LEU A 107 8.42 16.18 -3.52
N ILE A 108 8.89 16.23 -4.76
CA ILE A 108 10.31 16.24 -5.11
C ILE A 108 10.60 17.51 -5.91
N ALA A 109 11.69 18.19 -5.58
CA ALA A 109 12.16 19.39 -6.27
C ALA A 109 13.69 19.36 -6.44
N HIS A 110 14.20 20.18 -7.33
CA HIS A 110 15.65 20.40 -7.42
C HIS A 110 16.16 21.26 -6.26
N ALA A 111 17.35 20.92 -5.76
CA ALA A 111 18.02 21.68 -4.72
C ALA A 111 18.39 23.10 -5.18
N GLY A 112 18.43 24.04 -4.26
CA GLY A 112 18.86 25.41 -4.53
C GLY A 112 17.85 26.29 -5.28
N GLN A 113 16.62 25.80 -5.54
CA GLN A 113 15.57 26.55 -6.25
C GLN A 113 14.56 27.22 -5.31
N GLY A 114 14.80 27.19 -3.99
CA GLY A 114 13.82 27.69 -3.00
C GLY A 114 12.52 26.90 -2.99
N ASN A 115 12.58 25.59 -3.28
CA ASN A 115 11.48 24.64 -3.34
C ASN A 115 11.62 23.58 -2.25
N ASP A 116 12.10 23.95 -1.07
CA ASP A 116 12.51 23.05 0.00
C ASP A 116 11.47 22.89 1.12
N THR A 117 10.31 23.54 1.00
CA THR A 117 9.20 23.40 1.93
C THR A 117 7.86 23.36 1.20
N PHE A 118 6.87 22.67 1.75
CA PHE A 118 5.51 22.68 1.18
C PHE A 118 4.95 24.10 1.01
N ALA A 119 5.20 25.00 1.95
CA ALA A 119 4.73 26.38 1.85
C ALA A 119 5.34 27.13 0.66
N ALA A 120 6.60 26.87 0.33
CA ALA A 120 7.31 27.50 -0.79
C ALA A 120 6.79 27.05 -2.17
N LEU A 121 6.05 25.94 -2.23
CA LEU A 121 5.50 25.39 -3.49
C LEU A 121 4.15 26.01 -3.87
N LYS A 122 3.54 26.83 -3.00
CA LYS A 122 2.26 27.46 -3.30
C LYS A 122 2.35 28.30 -4.58
N GLY A 123 1.40 28.07 -5.50
CA GLY A 123 1.30 28.77 -6.77
C GLY A 123 2.26 28.26 -7.85
N LYS A 124 3.21 27.35 -7.54
CA LYS A 124 4.15 26.79 -8.52
C LYS A 124 3.54 25.60 -9.25
N PRO A 125 3.90 25.34 -10.52
CA PRO A 125 3.47 24.15 -11.24
C PRO A 125 4.02 22.88 -10.57
N ILE A 126 3.18 21.86 -10.41
CA ILE A 126 3.55 20.58 -9.79
C ILE A 126 2.98 19.43 -10.64
N MET A 127 3.82 18.48 -11.01
CA MET A 127 3.40 17.30 -11.76
C MET A 127 2.74 16.31 -10.82
N ILE A 128 1.44 16.06 -11.02
CA ILE A 128 0.56 15.26 -10.16
C ILE A 128 -0.22 14.26 -11.01
N SER A 129 -0.33 13.00 -10.55
CA SER A 129 -1.16 11.97 -11.15
C SER A 129 -2.65 12.19 -10.88
N SER A 130 -3.51 11.52 -11.66
CA SER A 130 -4.96 11.52 -11.46
C SER A 130 -5.35 10.99 -10.08
N ASP A 131 -4.71 9.92 -9.60
CA ASP A 131 -5.00 9.31 -8.30
C ASP A 131 -4.60 10.21 -7.14
N THR A 132 -3.42 10.85 -7.23
CA THR A 132 -2.98 11.85 -6.26
C THR A 132 -3.94 13.04 -6.18
N ARG A 133 -4.50 13.46 -7.31
CA ARG A 133 -5.45 14.57 -7.39
C ARG A 133 -6.71 14.32 -6.56
N VAL A 134 -7.21 13.11 -6.52
CA VAL A 134 -8.39 12.74 -5.68
C VAL A 134 -8.02 12.26 -4.28
N GLY A 135 -6.73 12.12 -4.01
CA GLY A 135 -6.17 11.72 -2.72
C GLY A 135 -5.57 12.90 -1.95
N TRP A 136 -4.30 12.77 -1.57
CA TRP A 136 -3.59 13.70 -0.68
C TRP A 136 -3.37 15.11 -1.26
N TRP A 137 -3.58 15.34 -2.56
CA TRP A 137 -3.59 16.69 -3.13
C TRP A 137 -4.64 17.60 -2.47
N ASN A 138 -5.82 17.04 -2.13
CA ASN A 138 -6.86 17.77 -1.43
C ASN A 138 -6.40 18.21 -0.04
N PHE A 139 -5.60 17.39 0.65
CA PHE A 139 -4.98 17.77 1.91
C PHE A 139 -4.02 18.95 1.72
N LEU A 140 -3.16 18.93 0.70
CA LEU A 140 -2.24 20.05 0.41
C LEU A 140 -2.99 21.34 0.05
N LYS A 141 -4.10 21.25 -0.72
CA LYS A 141 -4.96 22.40 -1.00
C LYS A 141 -5.48 23.03 0.29
N ALA A 142 -6.04 22.22 1.16
CA ALA A 142 -6.62 22.70 2.41
C ALA A 142 -5.57 23.27 3.37
N ARG A 143 -4.40 22.63 3.47
CA ARG A 143 -3.37 22.99 4.45
C ARG A 143 -2.47 24.13 4.00
N PHE A 144 -2.09 24.17 2.72
CA PHE A 144 -1.10 25.13 2.19
C PHE A 144 -1.69 26.10 1.18
N GLY A 145 -2.99 25.99 0.88
CA GLY A 145 -3.67 26.87 -0.08
C GLY A 145 -3.24 26.62 -1.52
N TYR A 146 -2.89 25.38 -1.87
CA TYR A 146 -2.66 24.98 -3.25
C TYR A 146 -3.96 25.05 -4.06
N THR A 147 -3.85 25.08 -5.37
CA THR A 147 -5.00 25.12 -6.28
C THR A 147 -4.79 24.15 -7.44
N ASP A 148 -5.88 23.71 -8.05
CA ASP A 148 -5.81 22.80 -9.21
C ASP A 148 -5.14 23.46 -10.44
N ALA A 149 -5.02 24.81 -10.48
CA ALA A 149 -4.26 25.53 -11.51
C ALA A 149 -2.75 25.21 -11.50
N GLN A 150 -2.22 24.72 -10.37
CA GLN A 150 -0.82 24.28 -10.23
C GLN A 150 -0.57 22.93 -10.88
N ILE A 151 -1.60 22.09 -11.07
CA ILE A 151 -1.43 20.72 -11.56
C ILE A 151 -0.88 20.71 -12.98
N ARG A 152 0.17 19.91 -13.17
CA ARG A 152 0.66 19.46 -14.46
C ARG A 152 0.57 17.95 -14.53
N PRO A 153 0.37 17.36 -15.72
CA PRO A 153 0.31 15.90 -15.86
C PRO A 153 1.60 15.25 -15.38
N TYR A 154 1.48 14.26 -14.49
CA TYR A 154 2.57 13.36 -14.14
C TYR A 154 2.37 12.05 -14.92
N THR A 155 3.35 11.71 -15.75
CA THR A 155 3.26 10.56 -16.67
C THR A 155 4.21 9.43 -16.29
N PHE A 156 4.72 9.42 -15.04
CA PHE A 156 5.68 8.44 -14.54
C PHE A 156 6.99 8.41 -15.34
N ASN A 157 7.32 9.54 -15.95
CA ASN A 157 8.53 9.76 -16.71
C ASN A 157 9.33 10.88 -16.03
N LEU A 158 10.57 10.60 -15.66
CA LEU A 158 11.45 11.57 -15.02
C LEU A 158 12.01 12.63 -15.99
N ALA A 159 11.97 12.39 -17.32
CA ALA A 159 12.58 13.28 -18.28
C ALA A 159 12.11 14.75 -18.18
N PRO A 160 10.81 15.05 -17.99
CA PRO A 160 10.37 16.44 -17.77
C PRO A 160 10.96 17.08 -16.52
N PHE A 161 11.09 16.33 -15.42
CA PHE A 161 11.73 16.81 -14.20
C PHE A 161 13.23 17.04 -14.40
N LEU A 162 13.92 16.11 -15.03
CA LEU A 162 15.37 16.20 -15.25
C LEU A 162 15.76 17.33 -16.20
N SER A 163 14.90 17.67 -17.18
CA SER A 163 15.16 18.73 -18.16
C SER A 163 14.87 20.14 -17.67
N ASP A 164 14.03 20.31 -16.64
CA ASP A 164 13.66 21.59 -16.07
C ASP A 164 14.07 21.67 -14.60
N LYS A 165 15.11 22.47 -14.31
CA LYS A 165 15.63 22.64 -12.94
C LYS A 165 14.64 23.31 -11.97
N THR A 166 13.55 23.90 -12.47
CA THR A 166 12.49 24.47 -11.64
C THR A 166 11.31 23.51 -11.41
N ALA A 167 11.34 22.34 -12.05
CA ALA A 167 10.29 21.36 -11.98
C ALA A 167 10.07 20.83 -10.56
N ILE A 168 8.80 20.56 -10.26
CA ILE A 168 8.36 19.92 -9.03
C ILE A 168 7.45 18.76 -9.44
N GLN A 169 7.64 17.60 -8.83
CA GLN A 169 6.80 16.45 -9.11
C GLN A 169 6.41 15.70 -7.84
N GLN A 170 5.35 14.93 -7.94
CA GLN A 170 5.11 13.85 -6.98
C GLN A 170 6.13 12.73 -7.16
N GLY A 171 6.24 11.90 -6.15
CA GLY A 171 6.99 10.65 -6.18
C GLY A 171 6.67 9.79 -4.99
N PHE A 172 7.37 8.69 -4.91
CA PHE A 172 7.32 7.75 -3.81
C PHE A 172 8.71 7.66 -3.17
N LEU A 173 8.76 7.65 -1.85
CA LEU A 173 10.01 7.75 -1.07
C LEU A 173 11.05 6.68 -1.45
N GLY A 174 10.60 5.49 -1.81
CA GLY A 174 11.46 4.35 -2.14
C GLY A 174 11.90 4.25 -3.60
N SER A 175 11.52 5.19 -4.47
CA SER A 175 11.66 5.03 -5.92
C SER A 175 12.26 6.25 -6.59
N GLU A 176 11.48 7.32 -6.84
CA GLU A 176 11.91 8.47 -7.63
C GLU A 176 13.13 9.22 -7.07
N PRO A 177 13.29 9.43 -5.73
CA PRO A 177 14.48 10.11 -5.23
C PRO A 177 15.78 9.42 -5.61
N PHE A 178 15.81 8.08 -5.55
CA PHE A 178 16.96 7.28 -6.00
C PHE A 178 17.21 7.44 -7.49
N SER A 179 16.16 7.29 -8.31
CA SER A 179 16.27 7.36 -9.76
C SER A 179 16.75 8.73 -10.24
N ILE A 180 16.29 9.80 -9.58
CA ILE A 180 16.75 11.18 -9.86
C ILE A 180 18.22 11.31 -9.49
N LYS A 181 18.63 10.86 -8.30
CA LYS A 181 20.03 10.92 -7.86
C LYS A 181 20.96 10.19 -8.81
N GLU A 182 20.61 8.95 -9.20
CA GLU A 182 21.42 8.17 -10.14
C GLU A 182 21.53 8.79 -11.53
N THR A 183 20.43 9.39 -12.01
CA THR A 183 20.38 9.93 -13.37
C THR A 183 20.94 11.35 -13.47
N ALA A 184 20.61 12.21 -12.51
CA ALA A 184 21.02 13.61 -12.50
C ALA A 184 22.34 13.85 -11.75
N HIS A 185 22.83 12.88 -10.98
CA HIS A 185 23.98 13.02 -10.06
C HIS A 185 23.80 14.18 -9.07
N GLU A 186 22.56 14.45 -8.71
CA GLU A 186 22.15 15.49 -7.75
C GLU A 186 21.26 14.91 -6.67
N GLU A 187 21.42 15.37 -5.42
CA GLU A 187 20.47 15.05 -4.34
C GLU A 187 19.22 15.89 -4.49
N PRO A 188 18.04 15.32 -4.76
CA PRO A 188 16.82 16.09 -4.82
C PRO A 188 16.36 16.51 -3.42
N VAL A 189 15.58 17.60 -3.36
CA VAL A 189 14.77 17.92 -2.18
C VAL A 189 13.59 16.98 -2.14
N VAL A 190 13.44 16.22 -1.05
CA VAL A 190 12.37 15.24 -0.85
C VAL A 190 11.52 15.65 0.35
N MET A 191 10.25 15.93 0.12
CA MET A 191 9.30 16.37 1.14
C MET A 191 8.23 15.31 1.34
N LEU A 192 8.28 14.59 2.47
CA LEU A 192 7.31 13.54 2.79
C LEU A 192 5.96 14.15 3.19
N VAL A 193 4.88 13.75 2.51
CA VAL A 193 3.52 14.28 2.77
C VAL A 193 3.05 13.97 4.18
N ALA A 194 3.47 12.82 4.74
CA ALA A 194 3.19 12.47 6.13
C ALA A 194 3.80 13.48 7.13
N ASP A 195 4.98 14.02 6.86
CA ASP A 195 5.64 15.01 7.72
C ASP A 195 4.92 16.38 7.66
N ALA A 196 4.15 16.62 6.59
CA ALA A 196 3.27 17.79 6.51
C ALA A 196 1.99 17.66 7.39
N GLY A 197 1.84 16.56 8.11
CA GLY A 197 0.69 16.28 8.98
C GLY A 197 -0.42 15.46 8.31
N PHE A 198 -0.14 14.80 7.20
CA PHE A 198 -1.04 13.79 6.65
C PHE A 198 -0.96 12.52 7.51
N THR A 199 -1.99 12.31 8.35
CA THR A 199 -2.00 11.24 9.37
C THR A 199 -2.71 9.97 8.92
N GLY A 200 -3.20 9.92 7.67
CA GLY A 200 -3.86 8.74 7.10
C GLY A 200 -2.95 7.51 7.07
N TYR A 201 -3.57 6.35 7.02
CA TYR A 201 -2.89 5.10 6.68
C TYR A 201 -2.64 5.01 5.17
N ALA A 202 -1.71 4.15 4.76
CA ALA A 202 -1.43 3.85 3.36
C ALA A 202 -1.22 2.35 3.12
N SER A 203 -1.15 1.95 1.85
CA SER A 203 -1.06 0.54 1.44
C SER A 203 -2.11 -0.32 2.16
N LEU A 204 -3.37 0.06 1.99
CA LEU A 204 -4.51 -0.55 2.66
C LEU A 204 -4.99 -1.78 1.88
N ILE A 205 -5.07 -2.94 2.52
CA ILE A 205 -5.74 -4.10 1.93
C ILE A 205 -7.24 -3.92 2.05
N ALA A 206 -7.92 -3.87 0.91
CA ALA A 206 -9.36 -3.76 0.82
C ALA A 206 -10.00 -5.03 0.23
N THR A 207 -11.20 -5.36 0.71
CA THR A 207 -12.03 -6.43 0.16
C THR A 207 -13.52 -6.12 0.37
N SER A 208 -14.41 -6.95 -0.22
CA SER A 208 -15.86 -6.73 -0.14
C SER A 208 -16.43 -7.13 1.24
N ASP A 209 -17.49 -6.42 1.65
CA ASP A 209 -18.30 -6.80 2.82
C ASP A 209 -18.86 -8.23 2.70
N LYS A 210 -19.12 -8.66 1.47
CA LYS A 210 -19.55 -10.03 1.19
C LYS A 210 -18.47 -11.04 1.60
N ARG A 211 -17.22 -10.84 1.17
CA ARG A 211 -16.11 -11.75 1.51
C ARG A 211 -15.83 -11.76 3.01
N ILE A 212 -15.89 -10.62 3.67
CA ILE A 212 -15.72 -10.52 5.12
C ILE A 212 -16.76 -11.38 5.87
N ARG A 213 -18.01 -11.40 5.40
CA ARG A 213 -19.09 -12.18 6.03
C ARG A 213 -19.03 -13.67 5.69
N GLU A 214 -18.78 -14.00 4.42
CA GLU A 214 -18.91 -15.36 3.90
C GLU A 214 -17.63 -16.18 4.05
N ASN A 215 -16.45 -15.54 4.05
CA ASN A 215 -15.14 -16.19 4.09
C ASN A 215 -14.16 -15.53 5.10
N PRO A 216 -14.58 -15.26 6.36
CA PRO A 216 -13.77 -14.53 7.33
C PRO A 216 -12.45 -15.25 7.65
N ASP A 217 -12.41 -16.56 7.62
CA ASP A 217 -11.22 -17.36 7.85
C ASP A 217 -10.18 -17.19 6.72
N GLN A 218 -10.62 -17.17 5.44
CA GLN A 218 -9.74 -16.88 4.32
C GLN A 218 -9.15 -15.47 4.44
N VAL A 219 -9.98 -14.46 4.80
CA VAL A 219 -9.52 -13.08 5.01
C VAL A 219 -8.44 -13.03 6.09
N LYS A 220 -8.66 -13.70 7.21
CA LYS A 220 -7.69 -13.77 8.31
C LYS A 220 -6.37 -14.38 7.85
N ARG A 221 -6.41 -15.57 7.24
CA ARG A 221 -5.21 -16.26 6.75
C ARG A 221 -4.44 -15.44 5.70
N PHE A 222 -5.15 -14.75 4.81
CA PHE A 222 -4.53 -13.89 3.80
C PHE A 222 -3.79 -12.71 4.43
N ILE A 223 -4.39 -12.05 5.44
CA ILE A 223 -3.76 -10.92 6.15
C ILE A 223 -2.57 -11.40 6.96
N GLU A 224 -2.69 -12.49 7.73
CA GLU A 224 -1.60 -13.04 8.53
C GLU A 224 -0.41 -13.45 7.67
N ALA A 225 -0.65 -14.13 6.54
CA ALA A 225 0.39 -14.50 5.60
C ALA A 225 1.04 -13.28 4.93
N SER A 226 0.26 -12.25 4.61
CA SER A 226 0.80 -10.98 4.07
C SER A 226 1.70 -10.28 5.09
N ILE A 227 1.30 -10.23 6.36
CA ILE A 227 2.10 -9.66 7.45
C ILE A 227 3.40 -10.45 7.64
N GLU A 228 3.34 -11.79 7.68
CA GLU A 228 4.53 -12.65 7.76
C GLU A 228 5.47 -12.41 6.57
N GLY A 229 4.93 -12.25 5.36
CA GLY A 229 5.68 -11.90 4.16
C GLY A 229 6.42 -10.57 4.30
N TRP A 230 5.78 -9.56 4.89
CA TRP A 230 6.41 -8.28 5.15
C TRP A 230 7.54 -8.38 6.18
N TYR A 231 7.35 -9.09 7.31
CA TYR A 231 8.44 -9.31 8.27
C TYR A 231 9.60 -10.08 7.63
N SER A 232 9.31 -11.13 6.83
CA SER A 232 10.33 -11.88 6.10
C SER A 232 11.10 -10.99 5.11
N TYR A 233 10.41 -10.12 4.38
CA TYR A 233 11.03 -9.21 3.41
C TYR A 233 11.91 -8.15 4.08
N LEU A 234 11.43 -7.54 5.17
CA LEU A 234 12.14 -6.47 5.86
C LEU A 234 13.34 -6.96 6.67
N ASN A 235 13.23 -8.11 7.33
CA ASN A 235 14.20 -8.58 8.32
C ASN A 235 15.00 -9.80 7.88
N GLY A 236 14.51 -10.55 6.89
CA GLY A 236 15.18 -11.71 6.31
C GLY A 236 15.89 -11.42 4.99
N ASP A 237 16.10 -12.48 4.20
CA ASP A 237 16.63 -12.38 2.86
C ASP A 237 15.52 -11.95 1.87
N PRO A 238 15.58 -10.76 1.27
CA PRO A 238 14.58 -10.29 0.32
C PRO A 238 14.72 -10.89 -1.09
N ALA A 239 15.81 -11.62 -1.37
CA ALA A 239 16.14 -12.09 -2.72
C ALA A 239 15.01 -12.89 -3.40
N PRO A 240 14.29 -13.80 -2.72
CA PRO A 240 13.17 -14.52 -3.34
C PRO A 240 12.07 -13.58 -3.85
N GLY A 241 11.62 -12.63 -3.03
CA GLY A 241 10.61 -11.64 -3.41
C GLY A 241 11.10 -10.71 -4.51
N ASN A 242 12.33 -10.21 -4.40
CA ASN A 242 12.97 -9.35 -5.41
C ASN A 242 13.06 -10.03 -6.78
N ALA A 243 13.32 -11.33 -6.83
CA ALA A 243 13.38 -12.08 -8.08
C ALA A 243 12.03 -12.08 -8.81
N LEU A 244 10.92 -12.23 -8.09
CA LEU A 244 9.57 -12.15 -8.67
C LEU A 244 9.23 -10.73 -9.12
N ILE A 245 9.57 -9.70 -8.32
CA ILE A 245 9.36 -8.30 -8.69
C ILE A 245 10.09 -7.98 -9.99
N LYS A 246 11.38 -8.30 -10.09
CA LYS A 246 12.17 -8.05 -11.31
C LYS A 246 11.66 -8.81 -12.54
N LYS A 247 11.04 -9.98 -12.34
CA LYS A 247 10.41 -10.74 -13.42
C LYS A 247 9.18 -10.00 -13.99
N GLU A 248 8.37 -9.37 -13.12
CA GLU A 248 7.16 -8.64 -13.52
C GLU A 248 7.48 -7.20 -13.96
N ASN A 249 8.48 -6.57 -13.34
CA ASN A 249 8.94 -5.22 -13.65
C ASN A 249 10.46 -5.21 -13.87
N PRO A 250 10.93 -5.42 -15.11
CA PRO A 250 12.36 -5.45 -15.41
C PRO A 250 13.11 -4.11 -15.21
N GLU A 251 12.37 -3.01 -14.97
CA GLU A 251 12.97 -1.70 -14.65
C GLU A 251 13.57 -1.68 -13.23
N MET A 252 13.22 -2.65 -12.38
CA MET A 252 13.70 -2.76 -11.01
C MET A 252 15.13 -3.32 -10.96
N THR A 253 16.11 -2.46 -10.68
CA THR A 253 17.50 -2.87 -10.42
C THR A 253 17.67 -3.34 -8.96
N ASP A 254 18.73 -4.11 -8.70
CA ASP A 254 19.03 -4.54 -7.32
C ASP A 254 19.31 -3.35 -6.40
N ALA A 255 19.95 -2.29 -6.92
CA ALA A 255 20.21 -1.07 -6.17
C ALA A 255 18.93 -0.31 -5.81
N LEU A 256 17.99 -0.17 -6.76
CA LEU A 256 16.69 0.47 -6.51
C LEU A 256 15.85 -0.33 -5.51
N MET A 257 15.83 -1.66 -5.65
CA MET A 257 15.14 -2.55 -4.71
C MET A 257 15.72 -2.44 -3.29
N ALA A 258 17.05 -2.40 -3.15
CA ALA A 258 17.72 -2.23 -1.86
C ALA A 258 17.40 -0.85 -1.26
N TYR A 259 17.47 0.21 -2.07
CA TYR A 259 17.12 1.57 -1.64
C TYR A 259 15.67 1.65 -1.14
N GLY A 260 14.71 1.12 -1.91
CA GLY A 260 13.29 1.12 -1.53
C GLY A 260 13.06 0.41 -0.19
N ARG A 261 13.60 -0.81 -0.04
CA ARG A 261 13.50 -1.57 1.21
C ARG A 261 14.11 -0.81 2.41
N GLU A 262 15.30 -0.24 2.25
CA GLU A 262 15.96 0.52 3.33
C GLU A 262 15.21 1.82 3.64
N SER A 263 14.61 2.47 2.65
CA SER A 263 13.77 3.65 2.86
C SER A 263 12.54 3.33 3.69
N LEU A 264 11.86 2.21 3.41
CA LEU A 264 10.72 1.73 4.21
C LEU A 264 11.10 1.54 5.68
N LYS A 265 12.26 0.94 5.96
CA LYS A 265 12.78 0.71 7.32
C LYS A 265 13.18 2.02 7.99
N LYS A 266 14.05 2.82 7.34
CA LYS A 266 14.61 4.05 7.88
C LYS A 266 13.53 5.05 8.32
N HIS A 267 12.45 5.14 7.57
CA HIS A 267 11.36 6.09 7.85
C HIS A 267 10.22 5.49 8.68
N GLY A 268 10.34 4.23 9.10
CA GLY A 268 9.33 3.53 9.89
C GLY A 268 7.99 3.46 9.16
N ILE A 269 8.02 3.18 7.86
CA ILE A 269 6.79 3.18 7.05
C ILE A 269 5.82 2.09 7.51
N LEU A 270 6.33 0.89 7.85
CA LEU A 270 5.50 -0.25 8.24
C LEU A 270 5.38 -0.43 9.76
N ASP A 271 6.44 -0.14 10.53
CA ASP A 271 6.63 -0.56 11.91
C ASP A 271 6.53 0.57 12.95
N SER A 272 6.20 1.79 12.52
CA SER A 272 5.91 2.92 13.40
C SER A 272 4.41 2.99 13.80
N GLY A 273 3.99 4.07 14.43
CA GLY A 273 2.58 4.33 14.76
C GLY A 273 1.93 3.19 15.54
N ASP A 274 0.75 2.75 15.09
CA ASP A 274 0.01 1.67 15.74
C ASP A 274 0.74 0.32 15.61
N ALA A 275 1.48 0.13 14.51
CA ALA A 275 2.23 -1.11 14.29
C ALA A 275 3.41 -1.32 15.26
N ALA A 276 3.96 -0.26 15.84
CA ALA A 276 5.00 -0.38 16.87
C ALA A 276 4.50 -1.16 18.10
N LYS A 277 3.20 -1.12 18.39
CA LYS A 277 2.57 -1.83 19.49
C LYS A 277 1.92 -3.14 19.06
N ASP A 278 1.19 -3.10 17.95
CA ASP A 278 0.24 -4.15 17.59
C ASP A 278 0.68 -4.97 16.35
N GLY A 279 1.88 -4.65 15.79
CA GLY A 279 2.48 -5.33 14.65
C GLY A 279 2.08 -4.74 13.29
N ILE A 280 2.82 -5.10 12.24
CA ILE A 280 2.50 -4.72 10.86
C ILE A 280 1.04 -5.10 10.55
N GLY A 281 0.35 -4.27 9.79
CA GLY A 281 -1.08 -4.44 9.47
C GLY A 281 -2.02 -3.72 10.42
N ALA A 282 -1.51 -3.20 11.56
CA ALA A 282 -2.32 -2.61 12.62
C ALA A 282 -3.11 -1.37 12.17
N MET A 283 -4.29 -1.21 12.76
CA MET A 283 -5.14 -0.03 12.63
C MET A 283 -5.82 0.28 13.97
N ALA A 284 -6.06 1.57 14.25
CA ALA A 284 -6.75 2.04 15.43
C ALA A 284 -7.99 2.87 15.05
N ALA A 285 -9.13 2.60 15.71
CA ALA A 285 -10.37 3.35 15.50
C ALA A 285 -10.18 4.85 15.80
N ALA A 286 -9.40 5.18 16.84
CA ALA A 286 -9.11 6.57 17.20
C ALA A 286 -8.37 7.31 16.06
N ARG A 287 -7.42 6.64 15.38
CA ARG A 287 -6.68 7.23 14.26
C ARG A 287 -7.57 7.43 13.02
N TRP A 288 -8.45 6.47 12.70
CA TRP A 288 -9.45 6.63 11.65
C TRP A 288 -10.40 7.81 11.95
N ALA A 289 -10.87 7.93 13.20
CA ALA A 289 -11.70 9.05 13.61
C ALA A 289 -10.97 10.39 13.51
N ALA A 290 -9.72 10.47 13.95
CA ALA A 290 -8.90 11.67 13.86
C ALA A 290 -8.61 12.07 12.40
N PHE A 291 -8.29 11.10 11.53
CA PHE A 291 -8.10 11.35 10.11
C PHE A 291 -9.38 11.90 9.48
N TYR A 292 -10.53 11.22 9.69
CA TYR A 292 -11.81 11.70 9.17
C TYR A 292 -12.17 13.10 9.69
N ALA A 293 -11.98 13.36 10.99
CA ALA A 293 -12.22 14.68 11.56
C ALA A 293 -11.38 15.76 10.84
N SER A 294 -10.09 15.49 10.64
CA SER A 294 -9.19 16.41 9.95
C SER A 294 -9.64 16.74 8.53
N VAL A 295 -10.00 15.73 7.73
CA VAL A 295 -10.41 15.93 6.32
C VAL A 295 -11.83 16.49 6.18
N ARG A 296 -12.71 16.21 7.17
CA ARG A 296 -14.04 16.84 7.30
C ARG A 296 -13.90 18.34 7.61
N ASP A 297 -13.10 18.70 8.61
CA ASP A 297 -12.92 20.08 9.06
C ASP A 297 -12.25 20.94 7.97
N GLN A 298 -11.52 20.30 7.06
CA GLN A 298 -10.98 20.91 5.86
C GLN A 298 -12.00 20.98 4.68
N GLY A 299 -13.23 20.52 4.88
CA GLY A 299 -14.29 20.52 3.85
C GLY A 299 -14.09 19.49 2.72
N ILE A 300 -13.20 18.51 2.89
CA ILE A 300 -12.93 17.49 1.88
C ILE A 300 -14.04 16.42 1.88
N TYR A 301 -14.54 16.08 3.05
CA TYR A 301 -15.65 15.14 3.23
C TYR A 301 -16.82 15.76 3.99
N PRO A 302 -18.06 15.32 3.72
CA PRO A 302 -19.25 15.81 4.41
C PRO A 302 -19.26 15.38 5.89
N ALA A 303 -19.84 16.22 6.76
CA ALA A 303 -19.90 16.00 8.21
C ALA A 303 -20.70 14.73 8.63
N GLY A 304 -21.61 14.25 7.78
CA GLY A 304 -22.46 13.09 8.07
C GLY A 304 -21.92 11.75 7.59
N LEU A 305 -20.68 11.69 7.07
CA LEU A 305 -20.09 10.43 6.62
C LEU A 305 -19.78 9.52 7.82
N ASP A 306 -20.27 8.29 7.78
CA ASP A 306 -19.94 7.27 8.79
C ASP A 306 -18.62 6.59 8.46
N ALA A 307 -17.52 7.21 8.88
CA ALA A 307 -16.17 6.72 8.63
C ALA A 307 -15.87 5.33 9.24
N THR A 308 -16.70 4.84 10.16
CA THR A 308 -16.53 3.49 10.73
C THR A 308 -16.80 2.39 9.71
N LYS A 309 -17.50 2.71 8.62
CA LYS A 309 -17.73 1.80 7.51
C LYS A 309 -16.52 1.63 6.58
N ALA A 310 -15.50 2.50 6.67
CA ALA A 310 -14.31 2.44 5.83
C ALA A 310 -13.40 1.27 6.16
N TYR A 311 -13.49 0.70 7.36
CA TYR A 311 -12.55 -0.32 7.86
C TYR A 311 -13.21 -1.33 8.78
N THR A 312 -12.47 -2.40 9.09
CA THR A 312 -12.76 -3.31 10.20
C THR A 312 -11.47 -3.70 10.91
N LEU A 313 -11.53 -3.83 12.23
CA LEU A 313 -10.40 -4.27 13.06
C LEU A 313 -10.40 -5.78 13.33
N GLN A 314 -11.33 -6.51 12.72
CA GLN A 314 -11.57 -7.93 12.99
C GLN A 314 -10.34 -8.82 12.76
N PHE A 315 -9.45 -8.44 11.83
CA PHE A 315 -8.36 -9.30 11.34
C PHE A 315 -6.96 -8.80 11.69
N VAL A 316 -6.85 -7.70 12.42
CA VAL A 316 -5.57 -7.04 12.74
C VAL A 316 -5.36 -6.89 14.25
N ASN A 317 -4.24 -6.27 14.65
CA ASN A 317 -3.89 -6.00 16.06
C ASN A 317 -3.64 -7.27 16.90
N GLN A 318 -3.24 -8.36 16.24
CA GLN A 318 -2.99 -9.65 16.88
C GLN A 318 -1.50 -9.99 16.97
N LYS A 319 -0.62 -9.04 16.62
CA LYS A 319 0.85 -9.20 16.61
C LYS A 319 1.34 -10.37 15.75
N ALA A 320 0.61 -10.69 14.68
CA ALA A 320 0.97 -11.75 13.76
C ALA A 320 2.41 -11.52 13.24
N GLY A 321 3.27 -12.53 13.31
CA GLY A 321 4.67 -12.46 12.85
C GLY A 321 5.62 -11.54 13.66
N MET A 322 5.13 -10.84 14.68
CA MET A 322 5.96 -9.95 15.50
C MET A 322 6.91 -10.78 16.39
N GLY A 323 8.24 -10.55 16.25
CA GLY A 323 9.24 -11.24 17.05
C GLY A 323 9.62 -12.65 16.59
N LYS A 324 9.22 -13.02 15.37
CA LYS A 324 9.68 -14.26 14.71
C LYS A 324 10.99 -14.04 13.95
#